data_e08968fb6aedcd2ee036f2b4085b8b4f
#
_entry.id   e08968fb6aedcd2ee036f2b4085b8b4f
#
_cell.length_a   1.000
_cell.length_b   1.000
_cell.length_c   1.000
_cell.angle_alpha   90.00
_cell.angle_beta   90.00
_cell.angle_gamma   90.00
#
_symmetry.space_group_name_H-M   'P 1'
#
loop_
_entity.id
_entity.type
_entity.pdbx_description
1 polymer ?
#
loop_
_entity_poly.entity_id
_entity_poly.type
_entity_poly.pdbx_seq_one_letter_code
_entity_poly.pdbx_strand_id
1 'polypeptide(L)'
;KETKGPKAPKDPVKKRSGFYIMLDTKIEATKRNVGRPSQEIYLVGEQHKTKARLVGGITDESILKYLESCQGFRTLVHSIGVSLKSTEDPEGTACFILQNWGKEDIYNTGTKIELECPKDGREIILKLDDYDFSPYDDVPGKYAFELDRPGEVAEATIRYYLNDGFEVKEASKEEPVNFKSPAYKEMIAKSLLSKGNNYRLKKAIEKAKRGEDVTIAYIGGS
;
A
#
# COMPACT_ATOMS: atom_id res chain seq x y z
N LYS A 1 -0.63 15.92 45.33
CA LYS A 1 0.32 16.02 44.19
C LYS A 1 0.40 14.62 43.61
N GLU A 2 -0.31 14.38 42.50
CA GLU A 2 -0.20 13.13 41.76
C GLU A 2 1.17 13.09 41.09
N THR A 3 2.02 12.18 41.50
CA THR A 3 3.25 11.84 40.81
C THR A 3 2.90 11.13 39.52
N LYS A 4 2.96 11.85 38.39
CA LYS A 4 2.89 11.23 37.05
C LYS A 4 4.07 10.25 36.97
N GLY A 5 3.72 8.94 36.86
CA GLY A 5 4.71 7.90 36.60
C GLY A 5 5.54 8.19 35.33
N PRO A 6 6.72 7.59 35.20
CA PRO A 6 7.58 7.79 34.05
C PRO A 6 6.82 7.46 32.79
N LYS A 7 6.78 8.43 31.83
CA LYS A 7 6.19 8.16 30.52
C LYS A 7 6.96 7.00 29.88
N ALA A 8 6.23 5.99 29.44
CA ALA A 8 6.82 4.89 28.66
C ALA A 8 7.74 5.48 27.54
N PRO A 9 8.93 4.94 27.33
CA PRO A 9 9.84 5.43 26.30
C PRO A 9 9.10 5.34 24.96
N LYS A 10 9.01 6.45 24.25
CA LYS A 10 8.45 6.47 22.89
C LYS A 10 9.38 5.61 22.04
N ASP A 11 8.84 4.59 21.39
CA ASP A 11 9.60 3.70 20.52
C ASP A 11 10.41 4.54 19.51
N PRO A 12 11.77 4.47 19.57
CA PRO A 12 12.61 5.28 18.71
C PRO A 12 12.41 4.99 17.22
N VAL A 13 11.96 3.79 16.86
CA VAL A 13 11.66 3.41 15.48
C VAL A 13 10.52 4.27 14.92
N LYS A 14 9.46 4.49 15.69
CA LYS A 14 8.28 5.26 15.24
C LYS A 14 8.55 6.76 14.99
N LYS A 15 9.72 7.24 15.38
CA LYS A 15 10.16 8.62 15.09
C LYS A 15 10.87 8.76 13.75
N ARG A 16 11.24 7.66 13.11
CA ARG A 16 11.94 7.66 11.83
C ARG A 16 11.00 8.15 10.72
N SER A 17 11.57 8.82 9.74
CA SER A 17 10.87 9.04 8.47
C SER A 17 10.41 7.72 7.89
N GLY A 18 9.30 7.72 7.18
CA GLY A 18 8.78 6.48 6.62
C GLY A 18 7.58 6.70 5.74
N PHE A 19 7.10 5.62 5.16
CA PHE A 19 5.92 5.65 4.30
C PHE A 19 5.17 4.32 4.32
N TYR A 20 3.88 4.40 4.03
CA TYR A 20 3.04 3.23 3.90
C TYR A 20 3.18 2.65 2.49
N ILE A 21 3.39 1.33 2.42
CA ILE A 21 3.19 0.57 1.18
C ILE A 21 1.80 -0.07 1.15
N MET A 22 1.19 -0.24 2.32
CA MET A 22 -0.22 -0.59 2.48
C MET A 22 -0.79 0.22 3.63
N LEU A 23 -1.93 0.84 3.43
CA LEU A 23 -2.65 1.56 4.48
C LEU A 23 -4.12 1.15 4.42
N ASP A 24 -4.59 0.52 5.51
CA ASP A 24 -5.97 0.05 5.68
C ASP A 24 -6.48 -0.77 4.48
N THR A 25 -5.62 -1.62 3.95
CA THR A 25 -5.95 -2.46 2.81
C THR A 25 -6.68 -3.70 3.27
N LYS A 26 -7.89 -3.90 2.76
CA LYS A 26 -8.64 -5.13 3.00
C LYS A 26 -7.94 -6.31 2.35
N ILE A 27 -7.62 -7.31 3.15
CA ILE A 27 -7.12 -8.62 2.73
C ILE A 27 -8.15 -9.70 3.01
N GLU A 28 -8.14 -10.75 2.22
CA GLU A 28 -9.01 -11.91 2.37
C GLU A 28 -8.19 -13.19 2.20
N ALA A 29 -8.26 -14.09 3.18
CA ALA A 29 -7.56 -15.35 3.15
C ALA A 29 -8.19 -16.28 2.10
N THR A 30 -7.49 -16.53 1.02
CA THR A 30 -7.93 -17.48 0.00
C THR A 30 -7.59 -18.92 0.41
N LYS A 31 -8.42 -19.86 0.01
CA LYS A 31 -8.14 -21.29 0.23
C LYS A 31 -6.96 -21.70 -0.65
N ARG A 32 -5.93 -22.28 -0.03
CA ARG A 32 -4.81 -22.89 -0.76
C ARG A 32 -4.78 -24.39 -0.54
N ASN A 33 -4.19 -25.09 -1.50
CA ASN A 33 -4.10 -26.55 -1.45
C ASN A 33 -3.11 -27.05 -0.36
N VAL A 34 -2.13 -26.21 0.00
CA VAL A 34 -1.09 -26.52 0.99
C VAL A 34 -0.88 -25.32 1.88
N GLY A 35 -0.86 -25.54 3.19
CA GLY A 35 -0.61 -24.51 4.21
C GLY A 35 -1.87 -23.82 4.71
N ARG A 36 -1.68 -22.78 5.53
CA ARG A 36 -2.76 -21.95 6.07
C ARG A 36 -3.38 -21.07 4.98
N PRO A 37 -4.68 -20.75 5.10
CA PRO A 37 -5.30 -19.77 4.21
C PRO A 37 -4.53 -18.45 4.27
N SER A 38 -4.23 -17.87 3.12
CA SER A 38 -3.38 -16.68 3.07
C SER A 38 -3.78 -15.71 1.98
N GLN A 39 -3.38 -14.47 2.16
CA GLN A 39 -3.30 -13.45 1.11
C GLN A 39 -1.83 -13.16 0.85
N GLU A 40 -1.40 -13.26 -0.39
CA GLU A 40 -0.06 -12.88 -0.82
C GLU A 40 -0.08 -11.55 -1.57
N ILE A 41 0.97 -10.76 -1.35
CA ILE A 41 1.20 -9.45 -1.96
C ILE A 41 2.60 -9.49 -2.56
N TYR A 42 2.67 -9.54 -3.86
CA TYR A 42 3.95 -9.60 -4.57
C TYR A 42 4.52 -8.20 -4.74
N LEU A 43 5.80 -8.01 -4.58
CA LEU A 43 6.45 -6.70 -4.52
C LEU A 43 7.15 -6.33 -5.82
N VAL A 44 7.58 -7.32 -6.60
CA VAL A 44 8.30 -7.12 -7.87
C VAL A 44 7.91 -8.18 -8.91
N GLY A 45 8.22 -7.91 -10.18
CA GLY A 45 8.03 -8.83 -11.30
C GLY A 45 6.85 -8.46 -12.20
N GLU A 46 7.03 -8.58 -13.52
CA GLU A 46 5.97 -8.24 -14.49
C GLU A 46 4.75 -9.15 -14.40
N GLN A 47 4.99 -10.44 -14.14
CA GLN A 47 3.93 -11.43 -13.99
C GLN A 47 3.20 -11.30 -12.64
N HIS A 48 3.81 -10.61 -11.70
CA HIS A 48 3.37 -10.45 -10.33
C HIS A 48 3.26 -8.98 -9.96
N LYS A 49 2.98 -8.10 -10.93
CA LYS A 49 2.59 -6.73 -10.63
C LYS A 49 1.40 -6.75 -9.71
N THR A 50 1.71 -7.04 -8.47
CA THR A 50 0.74 -6.71 -7.46
C THR A 50 0.58 -5.23 -7.52
N LYS A 51 -0.54 -4.93 -7.52
CA LYS A 51 -1.22 -3.73 -7.12
C LYS A 51 -0.99 -3.40 -5.62
N ALA A 52 0.15 -3.75 -5.03
CA ALA A 52 0.66 -3.09 -3.85
C ALA A 52 0.83 -1.64 -4.28
N ARG A 53 -0.27 -0.91 -4.28
CA ARG A 53 -0.26 0.52 -4.40
C ARG A 53 0.66 0.97 -3.29
N LEU A 54 1.71 1.70 -3.64
CA LEU A 54 2.41 2.55 -2.73
C LEU A 54 1.40 3.61 -2.27
N VAL A 55 0.59 3.22 -1.29
CA VAL A 55 -0.43 4.07 -0.70
C VAL A 55 0.32 5.00 0.24
N GLY A 56 0.40 6.22 -0.09
CA GLY A 56 1.16 7.25 0.63
C GLY A 56 1.81 8.22 -0.34
N GLY A 57 1.58 8.02 -1.66
CA GLY A 57 1.91 9.01 -2.67
C GLY A 57 3.40 9.27 -2.87
N ILE A 58 4.28 8.33 -2.50
CA ILE A 58 5.69 8.46 -2.83
C ILE A 58 5.83 8.20 -4.32
N THR A 59 6.17 9.27 -5.02
CA THR A 59 6.49 9.26 -6.43
C THR A 59 7.96 9.57 -6.68
N ASP A 60 8.75 9.68 -5.60
CA ASP A 60 10.18 9.99 -5.71
C ASP A 60 10.94 8.76 -6.23
N GLU A 61 11.29 8.78 -7.51
CA GLU A 61 12.03 7.71 -8.16
C GLU A 61 13.40 7.47 -7.50
N SER A 62 13.98 8.48 -6.86
CA SER A 62 15.26 8.34 -6.15
C SER A 62 15.14 7.42 -4.95
N ILE A 63 13.97 7.35 -4.33
CA ILE A 63 13.63 6.44 -3.23
C ILE A 63 13.14 5.09 -3.77
N LEU A 64 12.25 5.10 -4.76
CA LEU A 64 11.63 3.88 -5.29
C LEU A 64 12.65 2.90 -5.88
N LYS A 65 13.72 3.39 -6.52
CA LYS A 65 14.78 2.53 -7.06
C LYS A 65 15.47 1.63 -6.02
N TYR A 66 15.50 2.05 -4.74
CA TYR A 66 16.04 1.21 -3.68
C TYR A 66 15.19 -0.04 -3.40
N LEU A 67 13.92 -0.01 -3.79
CA LEU A 67 13.01 -1.14 -3.60
C LEU A 67 13.13 -2.22 -4.69
N GLU A 68 13.91 -1.97 -5.73
CA GLU A 68 14.10 -2.89 -6.85
C GLU A 68 15.04 -4.07 -6.54
N SER A 69 15.82 -3.98 -5.46
CA SER A 69 16.73 -5.05 -5.03
C SER A 69 16.73 -5.22 -3.52
N CYS A 70 17.08 -6.42 -3.03
CA CYS A 70 17.21 -6.67 -1.60
C CYS A 70 18.33 -5.85 -0.95
N GLN A 71 19.41 -5.59 -1.67
CA GLN A 71 20.48 -4.73 -1.18
C GLN A 71 20.01 -3.28 -1.04
N GLY A 72 19.35 -2.74 -2.05
CA GLY A 72 18.76 -1.40 -2.01
C GLY A 72 17.73 -1.28 -0.91
N PHE A 73 16.83 -2.27 -0.81
CA PHE A 73 15.82 -2.33 0.22
C PHE A 73 16.42 -2.21 1.64
N ARG A 74 17.44 -2.99 1.97
CA ARG A 74 18.14 -2.94 3.26
C ARG A 74 18.92 -1.63 3.48
N THR A 75 19.38 -0.99 2.41
CA THR A 75 20.01 0.34 2.49
C THR A 75 18.99 1.41 2.85
N LEU A 76 17.78 1.33 2.32
CA LEU A 76 16.72 2.31 2.53
C LEU A 76 15.95 2.07 3.84
N VAL A 77 15.54 0.83 4.09
CA VAL A 77 14.60 0.47 5.15
C VAL A 77 15.33 -0.02 6.39
N HIS A 78 15.04 0.61 7.51
CA HIS A 78 15.50 0.20 8.84
C HIS A 78 14.57 -0.87 9.44
N SER A 79 13.28 -0.63 9.36
CA SER A 79 12.27 -1.51 9.96
C SER A 79 10.98 -1.51 9.16
N ILE A 80 10.24 -2.58 9.28
CA ILE A 80 8.89 -2.73 8.74
C ILE A 80 7.91 -2.76 9.90
N GLY A 81 6.97 -1.82 9.91
CA GLY A 81 5.81 -1.85 10.80
C GLY A 81 4.67 -2.59 10.13
N VAL A 82 4.11 -3.57 10.82
CA VAL A 82 2.98 -4.36 10.32
C VAL A 82 1.87 -4.31 11.35
N SER A 83 0.66 -4.02 10.92
CA SER A 83 -0.53 -4.20 11.74
C SER A 83 -1.61 -4.94 10.97
N LEU A 84 -2.38 -5.75 11.69
CA LEU A 84 -3.50 -6.49 11.15
C LEU A 84 -4.69 -6.32 12.08
N LYS A 85 -5.83 -5.92 11.52
CA LYS A 85 -7.06 -5.71 12.27
C LYS A 85 -8.18 -6.56 11.71
N SER A 86 -8.61 -7.53 12.49
CA SER A 86 -9.79 -8.34 12.20
C SER A 86 -10.97 -7.87 13.06
N THR A 87 -12.14 -7.77 12.45
CA THR A 87 -13.39 -7.50 13.20
C THR A 87 -14.05 -8.78 13.70
N GLU A 88 -13.74 -9.91 13.07
CA GLU A 88 -14.34 -11.21 13.40
C GLU A 88 -13.58 -11.94 14.50
N ASP A 89 -12.27 -11.71 14.59
CA ASP A 89 -11.37 -12.38 15.54
C ASP A 89 -10.23 -11.45 16.01
N PRO A 90 -10.57 -10.39 16.77
CA PRO A 90 -9.57 -9.41 17.20
C PRO A 90 -8.59 -9.95 18.26
N GLU A 91 -8.94 -11.02 18.96
CA GLU A 91 -8.08 -11.65 19.99
C GLU A 91 -7.12 -12.70 19.40
N GLY A 92 -7.30 -13.03 18.13
CA GLY A 92 -6.46 -14.00 17.43
C GLY A 92 -5.13 -13.46 16.97
N THR A 93 -4.34 -14.35 16.41
CA THR A 93 -3.05 -14.04 15.78
C THR A 93 -3.01 -14.57 14.35
N ALA A 94 -2.22 -13.91 13.52
CA ALA A 94 -1.91 -14.32 12.16
C ALA A 94 -0.40 -14.48 12.01
N CYS A 95 0.07 -15.11 10.95
CA CYS A 95 1.47 -15.13 10.60
C CYS A 95 1.71 -14.15 9.47
N PHE A 96 2.55 -13.13 9.71
CA PHE A 96 3.08 -12.29 8.66
C PHE A 96 4.37 -12.90 8.13
N ILE A 97 4.51 -12.96 6.81
CA ILE A 97 5.66 -13.55 6.12
C ILE A 97 6.26 -12.51 5.20
N LEU A 98 7.56 -12.26 5.37
CA LEU A 98 8.40 -11.58 4.39
C LEU A 98 9.19 -12.65 3.66
N GLN A 99 9.18 -12.62 2.34
CA GLN A 99 9.97 -13.54 1.52
C GLN A 99 10.68 -12.80 0.39
N ASN A 100 12.00 -12.94 0.36
CA ASN A 100 12.83 -12.50 -0.75
C ASN A 100 12.96 -13.62 -1.79
N TRP A 101 13.30 -13.25 -3.01
CA TRP A 101 13.63 -14.18 -4.07
C TRP A 101 15.14 -14.20 -4.31
N GLY A 102 15.66 -15.40 -4.51
CA GLY A 102 17.07 -15.60 -4.75
C GLY A 102 17.43 -15.50 -6.24
N LYS A 103 18.73 -15.33 -6.51
CA LYS A 103 19.26 -15.16 -7.87
C LYS A 103 19.13 -16.40 -8.74
N GLU A 104 19.31 -17.58 -8.15
CA GLU A 104 19.36 -18.84 -8.89
C GLU A 104 18.04 -19.60 -8.85
N ASP A 105 17.37 -19.55 -7.71
CA ASP A 105 16.04 -20.13 -7.51
C ASP A 105 15.15 -19.13 -6.81
N ILE A 106 14.31 -18.47 -7.58
CA ILE A 106 13.44 -17.39 -7.11
C ILE A 106 12.48 -17.79 -5.98
N TYR A 107 12.25 -19.09 -5.80
CA TYR A 107 11.28 -19.54 -4.80
C TYR A 107 11.91 -20.15 -3.53
N ASN A 108 13.14 -20.68 -3.62
CA ASN A 108 13.68 -21.53 -2.56
C ASN A 108 14.98 -21.00 -1.93
N THR A 109 15.68 -20.05 -2.55
CA THR A 109 17.01 -19.59 -2.08
C THR A 109 17.00 -18.26 -1.36
N GLY A 110 15.89 -17.52 -1.38
CA GLY A 110 15.75 -16.25 -0.72
C GLY A 110 15.39 -16.38 0.76
N THR A 111 15.69 -15.34 1.50
CA THR A 111 15.33 -15.23 2.93
C THR A 111 13.82 -15.25 3.11
N LYS A 112 13.36 -16.04 4.07
CA LYS A 112 11.99 -16.07 4.55
C LYS A 112 11.97 -15.75 6.05
N ILE A 113 11.21 -14.74 6.44
CA ILE A 113 11.02 -14.33 7.83
C ILE A 113 9.54 -14.46 8.16
N GLU A 114 9.24 -15.11 9.27
CA GLU A 114 7.89 -15.31 9.77
C GLU A 114 7.72 -14.62 11.12
N LEU A 115 6.64 -13.87 11.27
CA LEU A 115 6.31 -13.14 12.49
C LEU A 115 4.87 -13.39 12.90
N GLU A 116 4.66 -13.63 14.19
CA GLU A 116 3.33 -13.63 14.76
C GLU A 116 2.80 -12.18 14.82
N CYS A 117 1.64 -11.96 14.24
CA CYS A 117 0.98 -10.67 14.14
C CYS A 117 -0.38 -10.71 14.83
N PRO A 118 -0.58 -9.98 15.95
CA PRO A 118 -1.90 -9.86 16.58
C PRO A 118 -2.92 -9.26 15.62
N LYS A 119 -4.18 -9.74 15.71
CA LYS A 119 -5.28 -9.27 14.87
C LYS A 119 -6.07 -8.11 15.48
N ASP A 120 -5.55 -7.47 16.52
CA ASP A 120 -6.17 -6.34 17.24
C ASP A 120 -5.88 -4.96 16.64
N GLY A 121 -5.07 -4.90 15.58
CA GLY A 121 -4.63 -3.65 14.94
C GLY A 121 -3.36 -3.04 15.55
N ARG A 122 -2.78 -3.67 16.56
CA ARG A 122 -1.50 -3.24 17.13
C ARG A 122 -0.37 -3.46 16.14
N GLU A 123 0.45 -2.42 15.98
CA GLU A 123 1.62 -2.51 15.11
C GLU A 123 2.74 -3.31 15.76
N ILE A 124 3.25 -4.29 15.04
CA ILE A 124 4.51 -4.98 15.35
C ILE A 124 5.63 -4.43 14.47
N ILE A 125 6.85 -4.40 15.00
CA ILE A 125 8.02 -3.86 14.31
C ILE A 125 9.01 -4.98 14.03
N LEU A 126 9.29 -5.20 12.74
CA LEU A 126 10.36 -6.05 12.26
C LEU A 126 11.57 -5.17 11.94
N LYS A 127 12.62 -5.24 12.77
CA LYS A 127 13.88 -4.57 12.48
C LYS A 127 14.71 -5.48 11.57
N LEU A 128 15.16 -4.95 10.43
CA LEU A 128 15.88 -5.76 9.46
C LEU A 128 17.23 -6.26 9.99
N ASP A 129 17.89 -5.47 10.84
CA ASP A 129 19.18 -5.84 11.44
C ASP A 129 19.10 -6.99 12.46
N ASP A 130 17.90 -7.34 12.92
CA ASP A 130 17.70 -8.47 13.85
C ASP A 130 17.70 -9.84 13.13
N TYR A 131 17.83 -9.86 11.80
CA TYR A 131 17.73 -11.07 10.97
C TYR A 131 18.93 -11.25 10.05
N ASP A 132 19.32 -12.50 9.88
CA ASP A 132 20.33 -12.90 8.91
C ASP A 132 19.68 -13.05 7.52
N PHE A 133 20.14 -12.27 6.56
CA PHE A 133 19.68 -12.34 5.18
C PHE A 133 20.63 -13.19 4.33
N SER A 134 20.05 -14.00 3.47
CA SER A 134 20.81 -14.82 2.53
C SER A 134 21.68 -13.95 1.61
N PRO A 135 22.94 -14.32 1.37
CA PRO A 135 23.77 -13.67 0.36
C PRO A 135 23.24 -13.84 -1.07
N TYR A 136 22.32 -14.77 -1.26
CA TYR A 136 21.65 -15.05 -2.54
C TYR A 136 20.38 -14.24 -2.76
N ASP A 137 19.96 -13.45 -1.78
CA ASP A 137 18.80 -12.54 -1.93
C ASP A 137 19.03 -11.57 -3.08
N ASP A 138 18.10 -11.53 -4.03
CA ASP A 138 18.15 -10.67 -5.20
C ASP A 138 17.11 -9.54 -5.11
N VAL A 139 15.85 -9.90 -5.08
CA VAL A 139 14.74 -8.95 -5.07
C VAL A 139 13.78 -9.22 -3.92
N PRO A 140 13.16 -8.16 -3.34
CA PRO A 140 12.03 -8.33 -2.44
C PRO A 140 10.91 -9.04 -3.18
N GLY A 141 10.54 -10.25 -2.73
CA GLY A 141 9.60 -11.09 -3.48
C GLY A 141 8.16 -10.80 -3.14
N LYS A 142 7.77 -11.10 -1.91
CA LYS A 142 6.38 -10.97 -1.46
C LYS A 142 6.25 -10.78 0.04
N TYR A 143 5.09 -10.26 0.43
CA TYR A 143 4.53 -10.42 1.77
C TYR A 143 3.36 -11.39 1.71
N ALA A 144 3.14 -12.11 2.82
CA ALA A 144 1.94 -12.90 2.98
C ALA A 144 1.38 -12.73 4.39
N PHE A 145 0.07 -12.82 4.49
CA PHE A 145 -0.66 -12.93 5.75
C PHE A 145 -1.34 -14.28 5.77
N GLU A 146 -0.94 -15.15 6.67
CA GLU A 146 -1.61 -16.42 6.92
C GLU A 146 -2.61 -16.26 8.06
N LEU A 147 -3.87 -16.55 7.79
CA LEU A 147 -4.98 -16.47 8.72
C LEU A 147 -5.44 -17.87 9.13
N ASP A 148 -6.40 -17.97 10.05
CA ASP A 148 -6.82 -19.26 10.59
C ASP A 148 -7.87 -19.94 9.72
N ARG A 149 -8.70 -19.15 9.03
CA ARG A 149 -9.87 -19.67 8.29
C ARG A 149 -9.87 -19.20 6.84
N PRO A 150 -10.27 -20.08 5.89
CA PRO A 150 -10.53 -19.65 4.53
C PRO A 150 -11.64 -18.59 4.49
N GLY A 151 -11.41 -17.52 3.74
CA GLY A 151 -12.35 -16.40 3.60
C GLY A 151 -12.34 -15.41 4.77
N GLU A 152 -11.45 -15.59 5.76
CA GLU A 152 -11.27 -14.62 6.82
C GLU A 152 -10.79 -13.29 6.23
N VAL A 153 -11.37 -12.19 6.73
CA VAL A 153 -11.10 -10.83 6.26
C VAL A 153 -10.45 -10.01 7.37
N ALA A 154 -9.44 -9.24 6.99
CA ALA A 154 -8.79 -8.30 7.89
C ALA A 154 -8.33 -7.04 7.13
N GLU A 155 -8.08 -5.97 7.86
CA GLU A 155 -7.42 -4.77 7.35
C GLU A 155 -5.93 -4.84 7.68
N ALA A 156 -5.07 -4.76 6.67
CA ALA A 156 -3.63 -4.81 6.82
C ALA A 156 -3.01 -3.44 6.55
N THR A 157 -2.02 -3.10 7.36
CA THR A 157 -1.21 -1.89 7.20
C THR A 157 0.27 -2.27 7.24
N ILE A 158 1.05 -1.83 6.26
CA ILE A 158 2.50 -2.00 6.22
C ILE A 158 3.16 -0.66 6.01
N ARG A 159 4.06 -0.30 6.93
CA ARG A 159 4.86 0.92 6.88
C ARG A 159 6.35 0.60 6.86
N TYR A 160 7.11 1.27 6.00
CA TYR A 160 8.55 1.27 6.08
C TYR A 160 9.04 2.45 6.92
N TYR A 161 9.94 2.16 7.86
CA TYR A 161 10.69 3.13 8.62
C TYR A 161 12.11 3.18 8.06
N LEU A 162 12.57 4.36 7.69
CA LEU A 162 13.78 4.53 6.90
C LEU A 162 15.04 4.60 7.77
N ASN A 163 16.16 4.22 7.17
CA ASN A 163 17.48 4.43 7.74
C ASN A 163 17.80 5.93 7.84
N ASP A 164 18.76 6.27 8.69
CA ASP A 164 19.23 7.64 8.84
C ASP A 164 19.78 8.17 7.50
N GLY A 165 19.48 9.43 7.20
CA GLY A 165 19.86 10.06 5.94
C GLY A 165 18.81 9.93 4.82
N PHE A 166 17.73 9.17 5.03
CA PHE A 166 16.60 9.13 4.13
C PHE A 166 15.39 9.84 4.73
N GLU A 167 14.86 10.77 3.98
CA GLU A 167 13.62 11.48 4.34
C GLU A 167 12.65 11.42 3.19
N VAL A 168 11.40 11.17 3.50
CA VAL A 168 10.29 11.27 2.55
C VAL A 168 9.31 12.30 3.08
N LYS A 169 8.85 13.16 2.20
CA LYS A 169 7.67 13.97 2.49
C LYS A 169 6.49 13.02 2.47
N GLU A 170 5.91 12.74 3.64
CA GLU A 170 4.63 12.04 3.68
C GLU A 170 3.66 12.87 2.83
N ALA A 171 3.02 12.22 1.87
CA ALA A 171 1.90 12.85 1.19
C ALA A 171 0.92 13.26 2.29
N SER A 172 0.63 14.55 2.36
CA SER A 172 -0.45 15.03 3.22
C SER A 172 -1.66 14.16 2.89
N LYS A 173 -2.36 13.67 3.94
CA LYS A 173 -3.66 13.02 3.73
C LYS A 173 -4.40 13.93 2.77
N GLU A 174 -4.63 13.45 1.54
CA GLU A 174 -5.36 14.26 0.57
C GLU A 174 -6.68 14.61 1.23
N GLU A 175 -6.85 15.88 1.53
CA GLU A 175 -8.16 16.36 1.93
C GLU A 175 -9.11 15.97 0.80
N PRO A 176 -10.25 15.38 1.11
CA PRO A 176 -11.20 14.95 0.09
C PRO A 176 -11.42 16.14 -0.86
N VAL A 177 -11.18 15.91 -2.16
CA VAL A 177 -11.21 16.96 -3.18
C VAL A 177 -12.49 17.77 -3.04
N ASN A 178 -12.36 19.01 -2.60
CA ASN A 178 -13.51 19.90 -2.52
C ASN A 178 -13.83 20.43 -3.93
N PHE A 179 -14.68 19.71 -4.64
CA PHE A 179 -15.13 20.05 -5.99
C PHE A 179 -15.79 21.44 -6.09
N LYS A 180 -16.19 22.03 -4.97
CA LYS A 180 -16.78 23.37 -4.88
C LYS A 180 -15.75 24.46 -4.61
N SER A 181 -14.50 24.10 -4.30
CA SER A 181 -13.45 25.08 -3.99
C SER A 181 -13.12 25.95 -5.19
N PRO A 182 -12.76 27.24 -4.98
CA PRO A 182 -12.29 28.11 -6.05
C PRO A 182 -11.07 27.54 -6.79
N ALA A 183 -10.12 26.93 -6.06
CA ALA A 183 -8.92 26.30 -6.61
C ALA A 183 -9.25 25.16 -7.57
N TYR A 184 -10.21 24.27 -7.22
CA TYR A 184 -10.65 23.21 -8.12
C TYR A 184 -11.30 23.75 -9.38
N LYS A 185 -12.18 24.75 -9.25
CA LYS A 185 -12.82 25.40 -10.40
C LYS A 185 -11.82 26.08 -11.32
N GLU A 186 -10.80 26.71 -10.77
CA GLU A 186 -9.72 27.33 -11.54
C GLU A 186 -8.88 26.28 -12.26
N MET A 187 -8.55 25.16 -11.60
CA MET A 187 -7.84 24.04 -12.21
C MET A 187 -8.62 23.46 -13.41
N ILE A 188 -9.93 23.22 -13.23
CA ILE A 188 -10.79 22.76 -14.34
C ILE A 188 -10.85 23.80 -15.46
N ALA A 189 -10.97 25.08 -15.15
CA ALA A 189 -10.99 26.14 -16.16
C ALA A 189 -9.67 26.20 -16.96
N LYS A 190 -8.52 25.99 -16.30
CA LYS A 190 -7.21 25.93 -16.94
C LYS A 190 -7.00 24.65 -17.76
N SER A 191 -7.61 23.54 -17.38
CA SER A 191 -7.53 22.26 -18.11
C SER A 191 -8.39 22.24 -19.37
N LEU A 192 -9.35 23.14 -19.49
CA LEU A 192 -10.21 23.28 -20.66
C LEU A 192 -9.48 24.02 -21.79
N LEU A 193 -8.81 23.28 -22.67
CA LEU A 193 -8.14 23.80 -23.87
C LEU A 193 -9.10 24.43 -24.87
N SER A 194 -10.35 23.96 -24.87
CA SER A 194 -11.41 24.49 -25.73
C SER A 194 -12.78 24.22 -25.17
N LYS A 195 -13.66 25.21 -25.15
CA LYS A 195 -15.07 25.02 -24.79
C LYS A 195 -15.88 24.31 -25.88
N GLY A 196 -15.27 24.04 -27.00
CA GLY A 196 -15.92 23.43 -28.14
C GLY A 196 -17.12 24.22 -28.67
N ASN A 197 -17.73 23.72 -29.75
CA ASN A 197 -18.97 24.29 -30.28
C ASN A 197 -20.18 23.55 -29.62
N ASN A 198 -20.81 24.19 -28.67
CA ASN A 198 -21.96 23.65 -27.92
C ASN A 198 -23.27 23.62 -28.75
N TYR A 199 -23.26 24.01 -29.99
CA TYR A 199 -24.48 24.09 -30.82
C TYR A 199 -25.14 22.72 -31.00
N ARG A 200 -24.36 21.66 -31.22
CA ARG A 200 -24.87 20.31 -31.39
C ARG A 200 -25.42 19.78 -30.05
N LEU A 201 -24.75 20.09 -28.92
CA LEU A 201 -25.20 19.72 -27.59
C LEU A 201 -26.51 20.40 -27.23
N LYS A 202 -26.66 21.69 -27.58
CA LYS A 202 -27.90 22.43 -27.38
C LYS A 202 -29.06 21.77 -28.13
N LYS A 203 -28.86 21.39 -29.40
CA LYS A 203 -29.88 20.64 -30.17
C LYS A 203 -30.25 19.31 -29.54
N ALA A 204 -29.30 18.56 -29.06
CA ALA A 204 -29.53 17.29 -28.37
C ALA A 204 -30.40 17.49 -27.10
N ILE A 205 -30.08 18.48 -26.30
CA ILE A 205 -30.85 18.84 -25.10
C ILE A 205 -32.28 19.29 -25.45
N GLU A 206 -32.45 20.09 -26.51
CA GLU A 206 -33.76 20.54 -26.97
C GLU A 206 -34.62 19.37 -27.45
N LYS A 207 -34.03 18.38 -28.15
CA LYS A 207 -34.71 17.14 -28.52
C LYS A 207 -35.14 16.35 -27.27
N ALA A 208 -34.24 16.13 -26.32
CA ALA A 208 -34.54 15.43 -25.08
C ALA A 208 -35.68 16.11 -24.30
N LYS A 209 -35.70 17.44 -24.25
CA LYS A 209 -36.80 18.20 -23.60
C LYS A 209 -38.15 18.03 -24.27
N ARG A 210 -38.19 17.69 -25.58
CA ARG A 210 -39.44 17.38 -26.30
C ARG A 210 -39.80 15.92 -26.22
N GLY A 211 -39.05 15.09 -25.48
CA GLY A 211 -39.28 13.66 -25.38
C GLY A 211 -38.86 12.85 -26.62
N GLU A 212 -38.02 13.43 -27.47
CA GLU A 212 -37.45 12.75 -28.64
C GLU A 212 -36.21 11.93 -28.26
N ASP A 213 -35.96 10.82 -28.92
CA ASP A 213 -34.78 10.00 -28.72
C ASP A 213 -33.50 10.74 -29.08
N VAL A 214 -32.52 10.66 -28.15
CA VAL A 214 -31.19 11.25 -28.32
C VAL A 214 -30.15 10.16 -28.13
N THR A 215 -29.31 9.96 -29.15
CA THR A 215 -28.18 9.03 -29.08
C THR A 215 -26.92 9.81 -28.77
N ILE A 216 -26.21 9.43 -27.69
CA ILE A 216 -24.91 9.96 -27.34
C ILE A 216 -23.88 8.85 -27.57
N ALA A 217 -22.96 9.07 -28.52
CA ALA A 217 -21.86 8.15 -28.77
C ALA A 217 -20.59 8.65 -28.06
N TYR A 218 -19.97 7.79 -27.26
CA TYR A 218 -18.67 8.02 -26.67
C TYR A 218 -17.61 7.32 -27.51
N ILE A 219 -16.65 8.08 -28.02
CA ILE A 219 -15.44 7.54 -28.62
C ILE A 219 -14.32 7.80 -27.60
N GLY A 220 -13.95 6.77 -26.85
CA GLY A 220 -12.81 6.81 -25.96
C GLY A 220 -11.53 6.54 -26.75
N GLY A 221 -10.55 7.44 -26.69
CA GLY A 221 -9.20 7.15 -27.06
C GLY A 221 -8.49 6.50 -25.88
N SER A 222 -7.74 5.43 -26.12
CA SER A 222 -6.80 4.83 -25.16
C SER A 222 -5.51 5.62 -25.11
#